data_0456a7fcfba168c4d9df041fcb591652
#
_entry.id   0456a7fcfba168c4d9df041fcb591652
#
_cell.length_a   1.000
_cell.length_b   1.000
_cell.length_c   1.000
_cell.angle_alpha   90.00
_cell.angle_beta   90.00
_cell.angle_gamma   90.00
#
_symmetry.space_group_name_H-M   'P 1'
#
loop_
_entity.id
_entity.type
_entity.pdbx_description
1 polymer ?
#
loop_
_entity_poly.entity_id
_entity_poly.type
_entity_poly.pdbx_seq_one_letter_code
_entity_poly.pdbx_strand_id
1 'polypeptide(L)'
;MSGLIIDSEACIGCGRCVRACASGGIVVEGERPNRCARVTDGCILCGGCVDACPVNAISIERDEAAGAADLDAYRDIWIFVQTDEHDAVASVAFELMGKGRELADARGCRLVALVGMSPEGSLGDLEHLICAGADEVLVCRDERLRQNDAEVYARLICDLVAERKPEAILYGATAFGRELAPGVAVRLQTGLTADCTVLSMDTETGLLQQTRPAFGGNLMATIICPNHRPQMATVRPGIFKAPEFDYSRSGTI
;
A
#
# COMPACT_ATOMS: atom_id res chain seq x y z
N MET A 1 6.98 19.37 -9.04
CA MET A 1 6.51 19.71 -7.66
C MET A 1 5.00 19.66 -7.67
N SER A 2 4.42 18.64 -7.05
CA SER A 2 2.96 18.56 -6.92
C SER A 2 2.44 19.74 -6.09
N GLY A 3 1.40 20.40 -6.57
CA GLY A 3 0.87 21.58 -5.91
C GLY A 3 -0.56 21.91 -6.33
N LEU A 4 -1.23 22.70 -5.48
CA LEU A 4 -2.51 23.32 -5.83
C LEU A 4 -2.20 24.58 -6.65
N ILE A 5 -2.70 24.64 -7.87
CA ILE A 5 -2.52 25.78 -8.77
C ILE A 5 -3.81 26.58 -8.83
N ILE A 6 -3.67 27.89 -8.77
CA ILE A 6 -4.79 28.82 -8.88
C ILE A 6 -4.53 29.73 -10.08
N ASP A 7 -5.41 29.64 -11.07
CA ASP A 7 -5.44 30.57 -12.18
C ASP A 7 -6.03 31.91 -11.71
N SER A 8 -5.15 32.89 -11.54
CA SER A 8 -5.51 34.22 -11.04
C SER A 8 -6.35 35.04 -12.04
N GLU A 9 -6.27 34.72 -13.35
CA GLU A 9 -7.06 35.41 -14.38
C GLU A 9 -8.49 34.88 -14.41
N ALA A 10 -8.67 33.56 -14.22
CA ALA A 10 -9.98 32.94 -14.14
C ALA A 10 -10.66 33.10 -12.76
N CYS A 11 -9.90 33.36 -11.70
CA CYS A 11 -10.41 33.43 -10.33
C CYS A 11 -11.23 34.69 -10.09
N ILE A 12 -12.52 34.53 -9.77
CA ILE A 12 -13.45 35.64 -9.46
C ILE A 12 -13.49 36.04 -7.97
N GLY A 13 -12.62 35.48 -7.12
CA GLY A 13 -12.52 35.79 -5.69
C GLY A 13 -13.80 35.49 -4.86
N CYS A 14 -14.62 34.54 -5.27
CA CYS A 14 -15.94 34.26 -4.65
C CYS A 14 -15.86 33.60 -3.27
N GLY A 15 -14.74 33.03 -2.85
CA GLY A 15 -14.52 32.41 -1.55
C GLY A 15 -15.19 31.05 -1.35
N ARG A 16 -15.74 30.40 -2.39
CA ARG A 16 -16.31 29.03 -2.26
C ARG A 16 -15.26 28.01 -1.87
N CYS A 17 -14.05 28.13 -2.43
CA CYS A 17 -12.92 27.28 -2.11
C CYS A 17 -12.53 27.35 -0.63
N VAL A 18 -12.59 28.53 -0.01
CA VAL A 18 -12.30 28.71 1.43
C VAL A 18 -13.35 27.99 2.29
N ARG A 19 -14.62 28.07 1.92
CA ARG A 19 -15.70 27.37 2.65
C ARG A 19 -15.64 25.85 2.51
N ALA A 20 -15.09 25.36 1.41
CA ALA A 20 -14.92 23.93 1.15
C ALA A 20 -13.65 23.35 1.77
N CYS A 21 -12.74 24.20 2.26
CA CYS A 21 -11.45 23.78 2.80
C CYS A 21 -11.53 23.55 4.31
N ALA A 22 -11.55 22.27 4.73
CA ALA A 22 -11.57 21.91 6.15
C ALA A 22 -10.22 22.13 6.87
N SER A 23 -9.09 22.16 6.11
CA SER A 23 -7.73 22.29 6.67
C SER A 23 -7.22 23.73 6.74
N GLY A 24 -7.98 24.72 6.26
CA GLY A 24 -7.51 26.10 6.16
C GLY A 24 -6.41 26.32 5.11
N GLY A 25 -6.22 25.37 4.19
CA GLY A 25 -5.16 25.35 3.17
C GLY A 25 -5.37 26.33 2.01
N ILE A 26 -6.42 27.15 2.03
CA ILE A 26 -6.70 28.17 1.00
C ILE A 26 -7.40 29.37 1.61
N VAL A 27 -6.97 30.55 1.21
CA VAL A 27 -7.53 31.85 1.62
C VAL A 27 -7.88 32.69 0.40
N VAL A 28 -8.63 33.76 0.58
CA VAL A 28 -8.87 34.75 -0.48
C VAL A 28 -8.34 36.10 -0.03
N GLU A 29 -7.45 36.67 -0.82
CA GLU A 29 -6.77 37.92 -0.54
C GLU A 29 -7.07 38.99 -1.60
N GLY A 30 -6.80 40.24 -1.25
CA GLY A 30 -6.96 41.39 -2.13
C GLY A 30 -8.37 42.00 -2.11
N GLU A 31 -8.49 43.17 -2.73
CA GLU A 31 -9.75 43.90 -2.92
C GLU A 31 -10.21 43.78 -4.39
N ARG A 32 -11.50 43.91 -4.61
CA ARG A 32 -12.04 43.89 -5.99
C ARG A 32 -11.46 45.06 -6.80
N PRO A 33 -11.07 44.86 -8.08
CA PRO A 33 -11.25 43.65 -8.91
C PRO A 33 -10.19 42.56 -8.73
N ASN A 34 -9.10 42.81 -8.00
CA ASN A 34 -7.90 41.92 -7.94
C ASN A 34 -7.99 40.89 -6.79
N ARG A 35 -9.18 40.58 -6.34
CA ARG A 35 -9.41 39.60 -5.27
C ARG A 35 -9.25 38.18 -5.80
N CYS A 36 -8.29 37.41 -5.25
CA CYS A 36 -7.95 36.06 -5.72
C CYS A 36 -7.72 35.08 -4.57
N ALA A 37 -7.96 33.79 -4.83
CA ALA A 37 -7.60 32.73 -3.91
C ALA A 37 -6.09 32.52 -3.85
N ARG A 38 -5.57 32.12 -2.69
CA ARG A 38 -4.16 31.75 -2.49
C ARG A 38 -4.03 30.51 -1.63
N VAL A 39 -3.05 29.69 -1.93
CA VAL A 39 -2.71 28.49 -1.16
C VAL A 39 -1.91 28.89 0.07
N THR A 40 -2.16 28.23 1.20
CA THR A 40 -1.41 28.37 2.45
C THR A 40 -0.72 27.05 2.81
N ASP A 41 0.20 27.10 3.78
CA ASP A 41 0.92 25.91 4.28
C ASP A 41 0.00 24.83 4.88
N GLY A 42 -1.25 25.16 5.20
CA GLY A 42 -2.27 24.22 5.64
C GLY A 42 -2.89 23.35 4.53
N CYS A 43 -2.45 23.51 3.26
CA CYS A 43 -3.00 22.73 2.14
C CYS A 43 -2.51 21.28 2.16
N ILE A 44 -3.47 20.34 2.26
CA ILE A 44 -3.23 18.89 2.24
C ILE A 44 -3.54 18.25 0.88
N LEU A 45 -3.72 19.04 -0.17
CA LEU A 45 -4.01 18.59 -1.54
C LEU A 45 -5.23 17.64 -1.68
N CYS A 46 -6.25 17.79 -0.83
CA CYS A 46 -7.43 16.92 -0.81
C CYS A 46 -8.40 17.11 -2.00
N GLY A 47 -8.25 18.17 -2.78
CA GLY A 47 -9.09 18.45 -3.96
C GLY A 47 -10.44 19.13 -3.69
N GLY A 48 -10.93 19.22 -2.46
CA GLY A 48 -12.26 19.76 -2.16
C GLY A 48 -12.52 21.19 -2.66
N CYS A 49 -11.47 22.01 -2.78
CA CYS A 49 -11.57 23.35 -3.35
C CYS A 49 -11.65 23.35 -4.89
N VAL A 50 -11.14 22.31 -5.55
CA VAL A 50 -11.24 22.14 -7.02
C VAL A 50 -12.68 21.94 -7.40
N ASP A 51 -13.35 20.95 -6.79
CA ASP A 51 -14.76 20.62 -7.05
C ASP A 51 -15.71 21.78 -6.69
N ALA A 52 -15.33 22.58 -5.70
CA ALA A 52 -16.14 23.73 -5.27
C ALA A 52 -15.97 24.98 -6.15
N CYS A 53 -15.02 24.99 -7.09
CA CYS A 53 -14.74 26.18 -7.90
C CYS A 53 -15.70 26.31 -9.09
N PRO A 54 -16.57 27.35 -9.12
CA PRO A 54 -17.60 27.46 -10.16
C PRO A 54 -17.06 27.88 -11.53
N VAL A 55 -15.81 28.34 -11.56
CA VAL A 55 -15.12 28.82 -12.78
C VAL A 55 -13.90 27.98 -13.14
N ASN A 56 -13.73 26.83 -12.49
CA ASN A 56 -12.62 25.89 -12.70
C ASN A 56 -11.21 26.55 -12.63
N ALA A 57 -11.07 27.60 -11.82
CA ALA A 57 -9.81 28.34 -11.65
C ALA A 57 -8.81 27.64 -10.71
N ILE A 58 -9.12 26.44 -10.21
CA ILE A 58 -8.28 25.69 -9.27
C ILE A 58 -8.04 24.31 -9.84
N SER A 59 -6.77 23.92 -9.93
CA SER A 59 -6.35 22.59 -10.35
C SER A 59 -5.27 22.05 -9.40
N ILE A 60 -5.10 20.73 -9.38
CA ILE A 60 -3.99 20.08 -8.70
C ILE A 60 -3.06 19.54 -9.78
N GLU A 61 -1.86 20.13 -9.85
CA GLU A 61 -0.77 19.48 -10.59
C GLU A 61 -0.18 18.39 -9.70
N ARG A 62 -0.26 17.18 -10.17
CA ARG A 62 0.48 16.05 -9.64
C ARG A 62 1.68 15.83 -10.53
N ASP A 63 2.87 15.71 -9.94
CA ASP A 63 4.03 15.28 -10.70
C ASP A 63 3.77 13.85 -11.22
N GLU A 64 3.18 13.75 -12.40
CA GLU A 64 3.09 12.47 -13.12
C GLU A 64 4.51 11.95 -13.46
N ALA A 65 5.50 12.83 -13.47
CA ALA A 65 6.90 12.49 -13.68
C ALA A 65 7.60 11.83 -12.47
N ALA A 66 7.03 11.91 -11.27
CA ALA A 66 7.56 11.16 -10.12
C ALA A 66 7.21 9.66 -10.19
N GLY A 67 6.51 9.20 -11.22
CA GLY A 67 5.95 7.86 -11.30
C GLY A 67 6.02 7.15 -12.64
N ALA A 68 6.87 7.54 -13.59
CA ALA A 68 7.32 6.59 -14.60
C ALA A 68 8.42 5.70 -13.99
N ALA A 69 8.15 5.10 -12.83
CA ALA A 69 8.95 4.01 -12.34
C ALA A 69 8.92 2.94 -13.44
N ASP A 70 10.09 2.42 -13.79
CA ASP A 70 10.20 1.25 -14.65
C ASP A 70 9.45 0.09 -13.97
N LEU A 71 8.16 -0.07 -14.30
CA LEU A 71 7.30 -1.07 -13.67
C LEU A 71 7.79 -2.48 -13.96
N ASP A 72 8.51 -2.67 -15.08
CA ASP A 72 9.09 -3.94 -15.50
C ASP A 72 10.29 -4.34 -14.62
N ALA A 73 10.86 -3.40 -13.87
CA ALA A 73 11.90 -3.69 -12.88
C ALA A 73 11.35 -4.35 -11.60
N TYR A 74 10.03 -4.30 -11.39
CA TYR A 74 9.40 -4.87 -10.20
C TYR A 74 8.99 -6.32 -10.45
N ARG A 75 9.42 -7.20 -9.55
CA ARG A 75 9.16 -8.64 -9.62
C ARG A 75 8.86 -9.19 -8.24
N ASP A 76 8.35 -10.40 -8.21
CA ASP A 76 8.08 -11.20 -7.02
C ASP A 76 6.87 -10.71 -6.21
N ILE A 77 6.18 -11.67 -5.63
CA ILE A 77 5.06 -11.42 -4.71
C ILE A 77 5.59 -11.56 -3.29
N TRP A 78 5.39 -10.53 -2.48
CA TRP A 78 5.80 -10.55 -1.09
C TRP A 78 4.62 -10.75 -0.15
N ILE A 79 4.84 -11.55 0.88
CA ILE A 79 3.92 -11.69 2.01
C ILE A 79 4.60 -11.07 3.23
N PHE A 80 3.98 -10.06 3.80
CA PHE A 80 4.37 -9.59 5.11
C PHE A 80 3.90 -10.60 6.15
N VAL A 81 4.86 -11.26 6.79
CA VAL A 81 4.62 -12.27 7.82
C VAL A 81 4.61 -11.58 9.17
N GLN A 82 3.43 -11.41 9.72
CA GLN A 82 3.29 -10.90 11.09
C GLN A 82 3.69 -11.98 12.09
N THR A 83 4.48 -11.60 13.09
CA THR A 83 4.80 -12.41 14.26
C THR A 83 4.15 -11.83 15.51
N ASP A 84 4.05 -12.61 16.56
CA ASP A 84 3.65 -12.17 17.89
C ASP A 84 4.87 -11.75 18.75
N GLU A 85 4.63 -11.43 20.01
CA GLU A 85 5.67 -11.04 20.99
C GLU A 85 6.70 -12.15 21.32
N HIS A 86 6.43 -13.38 20.89
CA HIS A 86 7.30 -14.55 21.03
C HIS A 86 7.95 -14.97 19.70
N ASP A 87 7.88 -14.10 18.69
CA ASP A 87 8.32 -14.35 17.32
C ASP A 87 7.58 -15.51 16.61
N ALA A 88 6.43 -15.97 17.14
CA ALA A 88 5.62 -17.00 16.49
C ALA A 88 4.83 -16.41 15.32
N VAL A 89 4.80 -17.14 14.19
CA VAL A 89 4.14 -16.72 12.96
C VAL A 89 2.62 -16.73 13.12
N ALA A 90 1.97 -15.61 12.85
CA ALA A 90 0.52 -15.50 12.90
C ALA A 90 -0.15 -16.37 11.83
N SER A 91 -1.27 -17.03 12.16
CA SER A 91 -1.98 -17.95 11.26
C SER A 91 -2.36 -17.34 9.92
N VAL A 92 -2.72 -16.05 9.90
CA VAL A 92 -3.05 -15.33 8.67
C VAL A 92 -1.89 -15.29 7.67
N ALA A 93 -0.64 -15.36 8.14
CA ALA A 93 0.52 -15.41 7.25
C ALA A 93 0.49 -16.68 6.39
N PHE A 94 0.15 -17.83 6.97
CA PHE A 94 0.04 -19.08 6.20
C PHE A 94 -1.13 -19.07 5.20
N GLU A 95 -2.26 -18.43 5.54
CA GLU A 95 -3.34 -18.20 4.57
C GLU A 95 -2.83 -17.38 3.38
N LEU A 96 -2.08 -16.31 3.65
CA LEU A 96 -1.48 -15.45 2.62
C LEU A 96 -0.40 -16.18 1.81
N MET A 97 0.38 -17.10 2.43
CA MET A 97 1.35 -17.92 1.71
C MET A 97 0.67 -18.76 0.63
N GLY A 98 -0.44 -19.44 0.94
CA GLY A 98 -1.21 -20.21 -0.04
C GLY A 98 -1.69 -19.35 -1.21
N LYS A 99 -2.33 -18.22 -0.92
CA LYS A 99 -2.79 -17.31 -1.97
C LYS A 99 -1.64 -16.65 -2.73
N GLY A 100 -0.57 -16.27 -2.05
CA GLY A 100 0.64 -15.73 -2.65
C GLY A 100 1.29 -16.69 -3.62
N ARG A 101 1.31 -18.00 -3.31
CA ARG A 101 1.84 -19.02 -4.22
C ARG A 101 1.02 -19.11 -5.51
N GLU A 102 -0.32 -19.14 -5.41
CA GLU A 102 -1.19 -19.11 -6.59
C GLU A 102 -0.92 -17.88 -7.48
N LEU A 103 -0.77 -16.69 -6.88
CA LEU A 103 -0.50 -15.46 -7.61
C LEU A 103 0.89 -15.46 -8.25
N ALA A 104 1.91 -15.94 -7.51
CA ALA A 104 3.28 -16.01 -8.00
C ALA A 104 3.42 -17.03 -9.14
N ASP A 105 2.73 -18.17 -9.06
CA ASP A 105 2.69 -19.17 -10.14
C ASP A 105 2.01 -18.61 -11.38
N ALA A 106 0.87 -17.92 -11.22
CA ALA A 106 0.17 -17.27 -12.33
C ALA A 106 1.02 -16.19 -13.01
N ARG A 107 1.86 -15.47 -12.23
CA ARG A 107 2.75 -14.43 -12.73
C ARG A 107 4.09 -14.95 -13.25
N GLY A 108 4.46 -16.18 -12.89
CA GLY A 108 5.77 -16.77 -13.22
C GLY A 108 6.92 -16.09 -12.46
N CYS A 109 6.72 -15.78 -11.18
CA CYS A 109 7.70 -15.11 -10.33
C CYS A 109 7.84 -15.83 -8.96
N ARG A 110 8.76 -15.35 -8.11
CA ARG A 110 8.98 -15.94 -6.78
C ARG A 110 7.95 -15.44 -5.77
N LEU A 111 7.70 -16.29 -4.77
CA LEU A 111 7.01 -15.92 -3.54
C LEU A 111 8.03 -15.68 -2.44
N VAL A 112 8.02 -14.49 -1.87
CA VAL A 112 8.95 -14.07 -0.82
C VAL A 112 8.18 -13.79 0.47
N ALA A 113 8.60 -14.42 1.57
CA ALA A 113 8.08 -14.14 2.90
C ALA A 113 8.99 -13.12 3.60
N LEU A 114 8.46 -11.97 3.99
CA LEU A 114 9.20 -10.94 4.73
C LEU A 114 8.85 -11.04 6.21
N VAL A 115 9.85 -11.32 7.05
CA VAL A 115 9.71 -11.50 8.49
C VAL A 115 10.59 -10.49 9.23
N GLY A 116 9.99 -9.73 10.14
CA GLY A 116 10.71 -8.97 11.14
C GLY A 116 10.68 -9.69 12.48
N MET A 117 11.80 -9.80 13.16
CA MET A 117 11.90 -10.48 14.46
C MET A 117 12.99 -9.91 15.35
N SER A 118 12.94 -10.28 16.63
CA SER A 118 13.99 -9.95 17.58
C SER A 118 15.33 -10.68 17.20
N PRO A 119 16.47 -10.18 17.70
CA PRO A 119 17.77 -10.83 17.44
C PRO A 119 17.83 -12.30 17.92
N GLU A 120 17.13 -12.61 19.03
CA GLU A 120 17.07 -13.96 19.62
C GLU A 120 15.97 -14.84 19.02
N GLY A 121 15.13 -14.31 18.13
CA GLY A 121 14.01 -15.01 17.54
C GLY A 121 14.41 -16.35 16.89
N SER A 122 13.57 -17.36 17.07
CA SER A 122 13.84 -18.72 16.57
C SER A 122 13.60 -18.83 15.06
N LEU A 123 14.46 -19.57 14.37
CA LEU A 123 14.31 -19.89 12.94
C LEU A 123 13.29 -21.04 12.69
N GLY A 124 12.85 -21.76 13.75
CA GLY A 124 12.07 -22.98 13.59
C GLY A 124 10.80 -22.83 12.77
N ASP A 125 10.05 -21.74 12.98
CA ASP A 125 8.82 -21.48 12.23
C ASP A 125 9.08 -20.96 10.80
N LEU A 126 10.28 -20.47 10.51
CA LEU A 126 10.61 -19.93 9.19
C LEU A 126 10.70 -21.02 8.11
N GLU A 127 11.15 -22.22 8.47
CA GLU A 127 11.17 -23.38 7.56
C GLU A 127 9.74 -23.75 7.12
N HIS A 128 8.75 -23.57 8.01
CA HIS A 128 7.35 -23.79 7.66
C HIS A 128 6.85 -22.82 6.59
N LEU A 129 7.42 -21.60 6.47
CA LEU A 129 7.09 -20.67 5.39
C LEU A 129 7.55 -21.20 4.03
N ILE A 130 8.73 -21.88 3.98
CA ILE A 130 9.19 -22.55 2.76
C ILE A 130 8.26 -23.71 2.43
N CYS A 131 7.94 -24.56 3.41
CA CYS A 131 6.99 -25.65 3.24
C CYS A 131 5.58 -25.15 2.81
N ALA A 132 5.20 -23.94 3.21
CA ALA A 132 3.94 -23.29 2.82
C ALA A 132 4.01 -22.61 1.45
N GLY A 133 5.15 -22.64 0.76
CA GLY A 133 5.28 -22.19 -0.61
C GLY A 133 6.26 -21.05 -0.88
N ALA A 134 6.97 -20.50 0.13
CA ALA A 134 7.99 -19.49 -0.12
C ALA A 134 9.18 -20.06 -0.92
N ASP A 135 9.69 -19.27 -1.84
CA ASP A 135 10.96 -19.52 -2.53
C ASP A 135 12.11 -18.86 -1.77
N GLU A 136 11.82 -17.77 -1.06
CA GLU A 136 12.78 -17.04 -0.22
C GLU A 136 12.07 -16.51 1.03
N VAL A 137 12.76 -16.57 2.18
CA VAL A 137 12.34 -15.93 3.43
C VAL A 137 13.36 -14.85 3.76
N LEU A 138 12.95 -13.58 3.67
CA LEU A 138 13.76 -12.43 4.08
C LEU A 138 13.56 -12.19 5.57
N VAL A 139 14.60 -12.43 6.36
CA VAL A 139 14.56 -12.26 7.81
C VAL A 139 15.31 -10.99 8.19
N CYS A 140 14.60 -10.06 8.79
CA CYS A 140 15.18 -8.84 9.35
C CYS A 140 15.22 -8.97 10.88
N ARG A 141 16.43 -8.90 11.45
CA ARG A 141 16.66 -9.02 12.90
C ARG A 141 17.11 -7.69 13.49
N ASP A 142 16.30 -7.13 14.38
CA ASP A 142 16.62 -5.91 15.10
C ASP A 142 15.81 -5.86 16.39
N GLU A 143 16.40 -5.37 17.48
CA GLU A 143 15.71 -5.23 18.78
C GLU A 143 14.45 -4.36 18.68
N ARG A 144 14.44 -3.40 17.77
CA ARG A 144 13.30 -2.52 17.51
C ARG A 144 12.09 -3.24 16.89
N LEU A 145 12.31 -4.43 16.30
CA LEU A 145 11.25 -5.26 15.69
C LEU A 145 10.57 -6.19 16.70
N ARG A 146 11.07 -6.28 17.95
CA ARG A 146 10.45 -7.05 19.03
C ARG A 146 9.03 -6.59 19.32
N GLN A 147 8.79 -5.29 19.24
CA GLN A 147 7.47 -4.72 19.35
C GLN A 147 6.92 -4.42 17.95
N ASN A 148 5.65 -4.70 17.75
CA ASN A 148 4.97 -4.37 16.49
C ASN A 148 4.77 -2.86 16.37
N ASP A 149 5.87 -2.11 16.19
CA ASP A 149 5.86 -0.68 15.92
C ASP A 149 5.71 -0.45 14.41
N ALA A 150 4.55 0.04 14.00
CA ALA A 150 4.22 0.25 12.59
C ALA A 150 5.18 1.23 11.89
N GLU A 151 5.73 2.21 12.62
CA GLU A 151 6.68 3.18 12.06
C GLU A 151 8.03 2.54 11.72
N VAL A 152 8.55 1.68 12.62
CA VAL A 152 9.80 0.96 12.44
C VAL A 152 9.67 -0.02 11.27
N TYR A 153 8.59 -0.81 11.24
CA TYR A 153 8.33 -1.75 10.16
C TYR A 153 8.10 -1.05 8.82
N ALA A 154 7.41 0.11 8.81
CA ALA A 154 7.19 0.84 7.57
C ALA A 154 8.49 1.34 6.94
N ARG A 155 9.45 1.82 7.73
CA ARG A 155 10.77 2.23 7.25
C ARG A 155 11.53 1.04 6.67
N LEU A 156 11.60 -0.06 7.42
CA LEU A 156 12.26 -1.29 6.98
C LEU A 156 11.69 -1.78 5.64
N ILE A 157 10.36 -1.85 5.51
CA ILE A 157 9.71 -2.31 4.28
C ILE A 157 10.01 -1.37 3.12
N CYS A 158 9.96 -0.05 3.34
CA CYS A 158 10.26 0.93 2.29
C CYS A 158 11.72 0.81 1.79
N ASP A 159 12.68 0.61 2.70
CA ASP A 159 14.08 0.43 2.34
C ASP A 159 14.28 -0.85 1.51
N LEU A 160 13.65 -1.96 1.93
CA LEU A 160 13.70 -3.23 1.19
C LEU A 160 13.00 -3.14 -0.18
N VAL A 161 11.88 -2.43 -0.26
CA VAL A 161 11.17 -2.19 -1.55
C VAL A 161 12.04 -1.39 -2.51
N ALA A 162 12.76 -0.39 -2.02
CA ALA A 162 13.68 0.41 -2.85
C ALA A 162 14.81 -0.45 -3.43
N GLU A 163 15.31 -1.42 -2.65
CA GLU A 163 16.39 -2.33 -3.06
C GLU A 163 15.90 -3.47 -3.97
N ARG A 164 14.81 -4.16 -3.57
CA ARG A 164 14.38 -5.44 -4.13
C ARG A 164 13.22 -5.34 -5.12
N LYS A 165 12.49 -4.22 -5.13
CA LYS A 165 11.41 -3.88 -6.07
C LYS A 165 10.35 -5.00 -6.22
N PRO A 166 9.61 -5.37 -5.17
CA PRO A 166 8.53 -6.35 -5.28
C PRO A 166 7.39 -5.82 -6.16
N GLU A 167 6.77 -6.69 -6.96
CA GLU A 167 5.62 -6.36 -7.79
C GLU A 167 4.36 -6.14 -6.96
N ALA A 168 4.18 -6.98 -5.92
CA ALA A 168 3.07 -6.83 -4.99
C ALA A 168 3.48 -7.21 -3.56
N ILE A 169 2.79 -6.61 -2.58
CA ILE A 169 2.93 -6.95 -1.16
C ILE A 169 1.56 -7.19 -0.55
N LEU A 170 1.38 -8.35 0.09
CA LEU A 170 0.15 -8.71 0.80
C LEU A 170 0.36 -8.66 2.31
N TYR A 171 -0.63 -8.13 3.00
CA TYR A 171 -0.66 -8.01 4.46
C TYR A 171 -1.91 -8.69 5.01
N GLY A 172 -1.85 -9.28 6.20
CA GLY A 172 -3.05 -9.67 6.94
C GLY A 172 -3.78 -8.42 7.45
N ALA A 173 -5.10 -8.34 7.29
CA ALA A 173 -5.92 -7.25 7.83
C ALA A 173 -6.18 -7.42 9.34
N THR A 174 -5.14 -7.73 10.10
CA THR A 174 -5.09 -7.68 11.56
C THR A 174 -5.08 -6.23 12.05
N ALA A 175 -5.15 -5.98 13.35
CA ALA A 175 -4.99 -4.63 13.89
C ALA A 175 -3.66 -4.01 13.43
N PHE A 176 -2.55 -4.76 13.56
CA PHE A 176 -1.23 -4.30 13.14
C PHE A 176 -1.11 -4.10 11.62
N GLY A 177 -1.58 -5.05 10.82
CA GLY A 177 -1.51 -4.92 9.35
C GLY A 177 -2.34 -3.76 8.80
N ARG A 178 -3.47 -3.42 9.44
CA ARG A 178 -4.28 -2.25 9.09
C ARG A 178 -3.64 -0.92 9.46
N GLU A 179 -2.77 -0.91 10.44
CA GLU A 179 -1.96 0.25 10.83
C GLU A 179 -0.73 0.38 9.91
N LEU A 180 0.00 -0.71 9.69
CA LEU A 180 1.25 -0.75 8.94
C LEU A 180 1.08 -0.47 7.45
N ALA A 181 0.18 -1.19 6.78
CA ALA A 181 0.09 -1.16 5.32
C ALA A 181 -0.23 0.23 4.74
N PRO A 182 -1.14 1.05 5.32
CA PRO A 182 -1.34 2.43 4.87
C PRO A 182 -0.09 3.31 5.03
N GLY A 183 0.66 3.14 6.13
CA GLY A 183 1.90 3.86 6.38
C GLY A 183 2.97 3.58 5.32
N VAL A 184 3.09 2.31 4.89
CA VAL A 184 3.97 1.90 3.78
C VAL A 184 3.48 2.46 2.46
N ALA A 185 2.17 2.34 2.15
CA ALA A 185 1.59 2.80 0.89
C ALA A 185 1.81 4.30 0.65
N VAL A 186 1.61 5.13 1.69
CA VAL A 186 1.83 6.58 1.62
C VAL A 186 3.29 6.91 1.34
N ARG A 187 4.25 6.23 2.00
CA ARG A 187 5.68 6.46 1.80
C ARG A 187 6.15 6.07 0.41
N LEU A 188 5.63 4.96 -0.11
CA LEU A 188 5.94 4.46 -1.45
C LEU A 188 5.11 5.16 -2.55
N GLN A 189 4.18 6.04 -2.19
CA GLN A 189 3.26 6.72 -3.10
C GLN A 189 2.51 5.74 -4.02
N THR A 190 2.07 4.61 -3.47
CA THR A 190 1.34 3.58 -4.19
C THR A 190 -0.07 3.37 -3.65
N GLY A 191 -0.90 2.64 -4.41
CA GLY A 191 -2.25 2.28 -4.00
C GLY A 191 -2.29 1.12 -3.01
N LEU A 192 -3.26 1.17 -2.07
CA LEU A 192 -3.57 0.09 -1.14
C LEU A 192 -5.06 -0.23 -1.17
N THR A 193 -5.40 -1.50 -1.40
CA THR A 193 -6.78 -1.97 -1.23
C THR A 193 -6.93 -2.68 0.12
N ALA A 194 -7.81 -2.17 0.96
CA ALA A 194 -8.01 -2.71 2.30
C ALA A 194 -9.11 -3.78 2.35
N ASP A 195 -8.92 -4.79 3.22
CA ASP A 195 -9.92 -5.84 3.55
C ASP A 195 -10.38 -6.67 2.34
N CYS A 196 -9.45 -7.02 1.46
CA CYS A 196 -9.74 -7.86 0.31
C CYS A 196 -10.25 -9.24 0.72
N THR A 197 -11.17 -9.78 -0.08
CA THR A 197 -11.73 -11.12 0.08
C THR A 197 -11.50 -12.02 -1.13
N VAL A 198 -11.12 -11.43 -2.29
CA VAL A 198 -10.69 -12.17 -3.47
C VAL A 198 -9.47 -11.46 -4.05
N LEU A 199 -8.47 -12.24 -4.44
CA LEU A 199 -7.28 -11.80 -5.17
C LEU A 199 -7.08 -12.69 -6.38
N SER A 200 -6.81 -12.10 -7.53
CA SER A 200 -6.43 -12.80 -8.76
C SER A 200 -5.38 -12.00 -9.53
N MET A 201 -4.55 -12.70 -10.30
CA MET A 201 -3.56 -12.08 -11.16
C MET A 201 -4.07 -12.09 -12.60
N ASP A 202 -4.13 -10.93 -13.22
CA ASP A 202 -4.29 -10.83 -14.66
C ASP A 202 -2.95 -11.15 -15.31
N THR A 203 -2.87 -12.27 -15.99
CA THR A 203 -1.62 -12.79 -16.56
C THR A 203 -1.14 -12.02 -17.79
N GLU A 204 -2.04 -11.30 -18.47
CA GLU A 204 -1.70 -10.48 -19.64
C GLU A 204 -1.10 -9.14 -19.23
N THR A 205 -1.68 -8.50 -18.22
CA THR A 205 -1.28 -7.15 -17.78
C THR A 205 -0.35 -7.15 -16.57
N GLY A 206 -0.25 -8.27 -15.82
CA GLY A 206 0.45 -8.33 -14.54
C GLY A 206 -0.25 -7.55 -13.43
N LEU A 207 -1.52 -7.19 -13.61
CA LEU A 207 -2.26 -6.44 -12.61
C LEU A 207 -2.90 -7.36 -11.57
N LEU A 208 -2.65 -7.06 -10.31
CA LEU A 208 -3.32 -7.70 -9.18
C LEU A 208 -4.75 -7.15 -9.07
N GLN A 209 -5.73 -7.98 -9.35
CA GLN A 209 -7.14 -7.68 -9.17
C GLN A 209 -7.52 -7.91 -7.70
N GLN A 210 -7.91 -6.85 -7.03
CA GLN A 210 -8.10 -6.80 -5.59
C GLN A 210 -9.59 -6.54 -5.30
N THR A 211 -10.34 -7.59 -4.94
CA THR A 211 -11.79 -7.49 -4.77
C THR A 211 -12.16 -7.45 -3.28
N ARG A 212 -13.00 -6.49 -2.93
CA ARG A 212 -13.49 -6.29 -1.57
C ARG A 212 -14.99 -6.00 -1.56
N PRO A 213 -15.71 -6.35 -0.48
CA PRO A 213 -17.06 -5.85 -0.26
C PRO A 213 -17.07 -4.34 -0.04
N ALA A 214 -18.02 -3.67 -0.67
CA ALA A 214 -18.27 -2.24 -0.51
C ALA A 214 -19.73 -1.99 -0.12
N PHE A 215 -20.04 -0.79 0.36
CA PHE A 215 -21.40 -0.35 0.70
C PHE A 215 -22.21 -1.37 1.53
N GLY A 216 -21.64 -1.81 2.66
CA GLY A 216 -22.29 -2.76 3.57
C GLY A 216 -22.36 -4.20 3.03
N GLY A 217 -21.54 -4.54 2.04
CA GLY A 217 -21.46 -5.92 1.48
C GLY A 217 -22.39 -6.18 0.30
N ASN A 218 -23.19 -5.22 -0.11
CA ASN A 218 -24.13 -5.37 -1.23
C ASN A 218 -23.47 -5.25 -2.62
N LEU A 219 -22.24 -4.75 -2.66
CA LEU A 219 -21.46 -4.57 -3.88
C LEU A 219 -20.05 -5.12 -3.69
N MET A 220 -19.53 -5.82 -4.69
CA MET A 220 -18.13 -6.22 -4.76
C MET A 220 -17.38 -5.27 -5.69
N ALA A 221 -16.36 -4.60 -5.16
CA ALA A 221 -15.52 -3.69 -5.93
C ALA A 221 -14.19 -4.37 -6.22
N THR A 222 -13.82 -4.48 -7.50
CA THR A 222 -12.48 -4.92 -7.92
C THR A 222 -11.63 -3.69 -8.26
N ILE A 223 -10.51 -3.57 -7.56
CA ILE A 223 -9.59 -2.44 -7.66
C ILE A 223 -8.28 -2.95 -8.26
N ILE A 224 -7.65 -2.14 -9.11
CA ILE A 224 -6.34 -2.38 -9.70
C ILE A 224 -5.44 -1.17 -9.48
N CYS A 225 -4.11 -1.39 -9.50
CA CYS A 225 -3.11 -0.34 -9.38
C CYS A 225 -2.18 -0.38 -10.62
N PRO A 226 -2.59 0.22 -11.77
CA PRO A 226 -1.86 0.07 -13.02
C PRO A 226 -0.55 0.86 -13.07
N ASN A 227 -0.47 2.00 -12.39
CA ASN A 227 0.60 2.99 -12.60
C ASN A 227 1.67 3.01 -11.50
N HIS A 228 1.49 2.27 -10.40
CA HIS A 228 2.40 2.29 -9.26
C HIS A 228 2.75 0.88 -8.79
N ARG A 229 3.91 0.74 -8.16
CA ARG A 229 4.41 -0.50 -7.55
C ARG A 229 5.02 -0.18 -6.17
N PRO A 230 4.99 -1.14 -5.26
CA PRO A 230 4.27 -2.43 -5.33
C PRO A 230 2.75 -2.24 -5.35
N GLN A 231 2.01 -3.21 -5.91
CA GLN A 231 0.56 -3.31 -5.74
C GLN A 231 0.28 -3.84 -4.33
N MET A 232 -0.49 -3.14 -3.51
CA MET A 232 -0.62 -3.49 -2.10
C MET A 232 -2.05 -3.83 -1.72
N ALA A 233 -2.22 -4.90 -0.94
CA ALA A 233 -3.50 -5.31 -0.40
C ALA A 233 -3.40 -5.75 1.06
N THR A 234 -4.40 -5.40 1.89
CA THR A 234 -4.64 -6.14 3.13
C THR A 234 -5.76 -7.15 2.90
N VAL A 235 -5.60 -8.34 3.47
CA VAL A 235 -6.54 -9.47 3.31
C VAL A 235 -7.14 -9.80 4.66
N ARG A 236 -8.45 -9.95 4.70
CA ARG A 236 -9.18 -10.31 5.91
C ARG A 236 -8.80 -11.72 6.36
N PRO A 237 -8.40 -11.94 7.63
CA PRO A 237 -8.13 -13.27 8.15
C PRO A 237 -9.33 -14.22 8.00
N GLY A 238 -9.06 -15.51 7.78
CA GLY A 238 -10.08 -16.54 7.62
C GLY A 238 -10.75 -16.59 6.23
N ILE A 239 -10.24 -15.83 5.26
CA ILE A 239 -10.76 -15.82 3.88
C ILE A 239 -10.09 -16.89 3.01
N PHE A 240 -8.78 -17.02 3.14
CA PHE A 240 -8.03 -18.01 2.36
C PHE A 240 -7.67 -19.21 3.24
N LYS A 241 -7.50 -20.37 2.63
CA LYS A 241 -6.99 -21.54 3.32
C LYS A 241 -5.47 -21.48 3.40
N ALA A 242 -4.93 -21.83 4.57
CA ALA A 242 -3.52 -22.16 4.67
C ALA A 242 -3.23 -23.40 3.80
N PRO A 243 -2.10 -23.44 3.07
CA PRO A 243 -1.74 -24.60 2.26
C PRO A 243 -1.36 -25.78 3.16
N GLU A 244 -1.43 -26.99 2.60
CA GLU A 244 -0.74 -28.13 3.21
C GLU A 244 0.76 -27.92 3.08
N PHE A 245 1.51 -28.25 4.13
CA PHE A 245 2.97 -28.08 4.14
C PHE A 245 3.63 -29.16 3.28
N ASP A 246 4.35 -28.71 2.27
CA ASP A 246 5.20 -29.59 1.45
C ASP A 246 6.65 -29.57 1.97
N TYR A 247 6.97 -30.55 2.78
CA TYR A 247 8.31 -30.71 3.37
C TYR A 247 9.39 -31.11 2.36
N SER A 248 9.03 -31.35 1.09
CA SER A 248 9.99 -31.60 0.01
C SER A 248 10.49 -30.32 -0.65
N ARG A 249 9.85 -29.17 -0.37
CA ARG A 249 10.26 -27.89 -0.94
C ARG A 249 11.57 -27.43 -0.35
N SER A 250 12.37 -26.79 -1.19
CA SER A 250 13.59 -26.08 -0.83
C SER A 250 13.45 -24.59 -1.13
N GLY A 251 14.00 -23.75 -0.29
CA GLY A 251 14.04 -22.30 -0.43
C GLY A 251 15.25 -21.74 0.30
N THR A 252 15.40 -20.43 0.30
CA THR A 252 16.48 -19.72 0.98
C THR A 252 15.96 -18.91 2.16
N ILE A 253 16.73 -18.84 3.25
CA ILE A 253 16.48 -17.99 4.41
C ILE A 253 17.66 -17.02 4.55
#